data_dc982f384c2ffe6dc1f61e879f830b4f
#
_entry.id   dc982f384c2ffe6dc1f61e879f830b4f
#
_cell.length_a   1.000
_cell.length_b   1.000
_cell.length_c   1.000
_cell.angle_alpha   90.00
_cell.angle_beta   90.00
_cell.angle_gamma   90.00
#
_symmetry.space_group_name_H-M   'P 1'
#
loop_
_entity.id
_entity.type
_entity.pdbx_description
1 polymer ?
#
loop_
_entity_poly.entity_id
_entity_poly.type
_entity_poly.pdbx_seq_one_letter_code
_entity_poly.pdbx_strand_id
1 'polypeptide(L)'
;MKSGYFLVSVLLLAVFIIISCGKSSSGKPKLSLESINQVVGHDDSMRALFKISNAGGLNNGTFIAIRNRVNQTPFPPTDSAGVDTFPVQIPNFNGGSSGEIRFALPAQGFLSESGNLHMNDTLIYQFFVLTTSNVSSDTVTSPKIVILNP
;
A
#
# COMPACT_ATOMS: atom_id res chain seq x y z
N MET A 1 -50.06 39.54 5.10
CA MET A 1 -48.91 39.16 5.91
C MET A 1 -48.49 37.68 5.78
N LYS A 2 -48.90 36.92 4.75
CA LYS A 2 -48.52 35.47 4.58
C LYS A 2 -47.35 35.21 3.62
N SER A 3 -46.90 36.23 2.87
CA SER A 3 -45.83 36.07 1.85
C SER A 3 -44.41 36.10 2.47
N GLY A 4 -44.22 36.71 3.60
CA GLY A 4 -42.89 36.83 4.21
C GLY A 4 -42.35 35.54 4.80
N TYR A 5 -43.19 34.70 5.35
CA TYR A 5 -42.77 33.41 5.92
C TYR A 5 -42.37 32.39 4.86
N PHE A 6 -42.97 32.47 3.67
CA PHE A 6 -42.62 31.58 2.55
C PHE A 6 -41.20 31.87 2.03
N LEU A 7 -40.84 33.16 1.91
CA LEU A 7 -39.49 33.57 1.48
C LEU A 7 -38.42 33.18 2.49
N VAL A 8 -38.70 33.35 3.80
CA VAL A 8 -37.77 32.95 4.86
C VAL A 8 -37.57 31.43 4.89
N SER A 9 -38.64 30.65 4.69
CA SER A 9 -38.55 29.19 4.66
C SER A 9 -37.74 28.68 3.46
N VAL A 10 -37.90 29.26 2.27
CA VAL A 10 -37.12 28.91 1.07
C VAL A 10 -35.66 29.28 1.24
N LEU A 11 -35.36 30.42 1.87
CA LEU A 11 -33.99 30.86 2.14
C LEU A 11 -33.29 29.93 3.15
N LEU A 12 -34.02 29.49 4.19
CA LEU A 12 -33.47 28.54 5.19
C LEU A 12 -33.20 27.17 4.57
N LEU A 13 -34.08 26.69 3.67
CA LEU A 13 -33.87 25.44 2.96
C LEU A 13 -32.67 25.50 2.01
N ALA A 14 -32.47 26.63 1.33
CA ALA A 14 -31.33 26.82 0.44
C ALA A 14 -29.96 26.81 1.21
N VAL A 15 -29.94 27.36 2.44
CA VAL A 15 -28.72 27.33 3.28
C VAL A 15 -28.36 25.91 3.72
N PHE A 16 -29.36 25.03 3.99
CA PHE A 16 -29.10 23.64 4.34
C PHE A 16 -28.51 22.82 3.19
N ILE A 17 -28.83 23.13 1.94
CA ILE A 17 -28.32 22.43 0.76
C ILE A 17 -26.82 22.76 0.53
N ILE A 18 -26.35 23.94 0.90
CA ILE A 18 -24.97 24.38 0.67
C ILE A 18 -23.99 23.70 1.67
N ILE A 19 -24.48 23.32 2.86
CA ILE A 19 -23.62 22.68 3.90
C ILE A 19 -23.39 21.19 3.60
N SER A 20 -24.15 20.57 2.69
CA SER A 20 -24.02 19.16 2.31
C SER A 20 -22.95 18.89 1.26
N CYS A 21 -22.27 19.93 0.74
CA CYS A 21 -21.29 19.75 -0.32
C CYS A 21 -19.88 19.69 0.26
N GLY A 22 -19.30 18.47 0.27
CA GLY A 22 -17.85 18.33 0.31
C GLY A 22 -17.21 17.93 1.63
N LYS A 23 -17.68 16.89 2.31
CA LYS A 23 -16.72 16.03 3.03
C LYS A 23 -15.94 15.22 1.98
N SER A 24 -14.93 15.82 1.38
CA SER A 24 -13.79 15.02 0.95
C SER A 24 -13.34 14.27 2.22
N SER A 25 -13.60 12.98 2.29
CA SER A 25 -13.13 12.15 3.39
C SER A 25 -11.60 12.08 3.29
N SER A 26 -10.91 13.09 3.85
CA SER A 26 -9.48 13.05 4.10
C SER A 26 -9.17 12.03 5.22
N GLY A 27 -9.86 10.90 5.14
CA GLY A 27 -9.61 9.77 6.01
C GLY A 27 -8.25 9.17 5.67
N LYS A 28 -7.54 8.74 6.69
CA LYS A 28 -6.33 7.93 6.57
C LYS A 28 -6.57 6.82 5.53
N PRO A 29 -5.70 6.66 4.52
CA PRO A 29 -5.84 5.58 3.55
C PRO A 29 -5.77 4.23 4.26
N LYS A 30 -6.56 3.27 3.79
CA LYS A 30 -6.56 1.89 4.31
C LYS A 30 -6.02 0.97 3.23
N LEU A 31 -5.03 0.16 3.60
CA LEU A 31 -4.44 -0.87 2.76
C LEU A 31 -4.80 -2.23 3.34
N SER A 32 -5.21 -3.19 2.50
CA SER A 32 -5.42 -4.59 2.87
C SER A 32 -4.74 -5.50 1.85
N LEU A 33 -4.07 -6.56 2.33
CA LEU A 33 -3.49 -7.59 1.49
C LEU A 33 -4.59 -8.61 1.13
N GLU A 34 -4.89 -8.76 -0.16
CA GLU A 34 -5.89 -9.71 -0.66
C GLU A 34 -5.25 -11.07 -1.00
N SER A 35 -4.06 -11.03 -1.61
CA SER A 35 -3.31 -12.23 -1.94
C SER A 35 -1.82 -11.96 -2.07
N ILE A 36 -1.01 -12.99 -1.80
CA ILE A 36 0.42 -13.00 -2.05
C ILE A 36 0.89 -14.45 -2.25
N ASN A 37 1.77 -14.70 -3.22
CA ASN A 37 2.38 -16.02 -3.36
C ASN A 37 3.46 -16.21 -2.30
N GLN A 38 3.35 -17.30 -1.52
CA GLN A 38 4.24 -17.59 -0.39
C GLN A 38 5.46 -18.40 -0.79
N VAL A 39 5.44 -19.00 -1.98
CA VAL A 39 6.57 -19.73 -2.56
C VAL A 39 6.85 -19.12 -3.92
N VAL A 40 8.08 -18.73 -4.15
CA VAL A 40 8.53 -18.07 -5.38
C VAL A 40 9.72 -18.81 -5.92
N GLY A 41 9.62 -19.29 -7.17
CA GLY A 41 10.73 -19.93 -7.88
C GLY A 41 11.86 -18.95 -8.21
N HIS A 42 13.05 -19.45 -8.45
CA HIS A 42 14.22 -18.65 -8.80
C HIS A 42 13.99 -17.68 -9.97
N ASP A 43 13.31 -18.14 -11.01
CA ASP A 43 13.03 -17.35 -12.22
C ASP A 43 11.65 -16.69 -12.20
N ASP A 44 10.95 -16.72 -11.08
CA ASP A 44 9.61 -16.14 -10.93
C ASP A 44 9.67 -14.79 -10.19
N SER A 45 8.52 -14.24 -9.88
CA SER A 45 8.36 -13.00 -9.11
C SER A 45 7.45 -13.21 -7.91
N MET A 46 7.78 -12.58 -6.79
CA MET A 46 6.83 -12.36 -5.73
C MET A 46 5.76 -11.41 -6.25
N ARG A 47 4.49 -11.81 -6.11
CA ARG A 47 3.32 -11.03 -6.56
C ARG A 47 2.36 -10.86 -5.40
N ALA A 48 1.96 -9.63 -5.16
CA ALA A 48 0.98 -9.28 -4.14
C ALA A 48 -0.12 -8.41 -4.73
N LEU A 49 -1.36 -8.69 -4.30
CA LEU A 49 -2.54 -7.90 -4.64
C LEU A 49 -3.04 -7.22 -3.37
N PHE A 50 -3.24 -5.92 -3.44
CA PHE A 50 -3.76 -5.11 -2.35
C PHE A 50 -5.05 -4.41 -2.78
N LYS A 51 -5.98 -4.31 -1.85
CA LYS A 51 -7.11 -3.40 -1.94
C LYS A 51 -6.83 -2.14 -1.15
N ILE A 52 -7.18 -1.00 -1.73
CA ILE A 52 -7.02 0.29 -1.11
C ILE A 52 -8.37 0.98 -0.99
N SER A 53 -8.62 1.63 0.14
CA SER A 53 -9.80 2.47 0.37
C SER A 53 -9.41 3.79 1.03
N ASN A 54 -10.28 4.78 0.98
CA ASN A 54 -10.01 6.16 1.35
C ASN A 54 -8.84 6.76 0.53
N ALA A 55 -8.77 6.39 -0.74
CA ALA A 55 -7.67 6.73 -1.64
C ALA A 55 -7.66 8.20 -2.12
N GLY A 56 -8.59 9.03 -1.65
CA GLY A 56 -8.75 10.42 -2.12
C GLY A 56 -7.52 11.33 -1.96
N GLY A 57 -6.53 10.93 -1.18
CA GLY A 57 -5.25 11.65 -1.02
C GLY A 57 -4.05 10.93 -1.61
N LEU A 58 -4.25 9.82 -2.34
CA LEU A 58 -3.16 8.96 -2.83
C LEU A 58 -2.70 9.30 -4.26
N ASN A 59 -3.35 10.25 -4.93
CA ASN A 59 -2.87 10.71 -6.23
C ASN A 59 -1.41 11.18 -6.10
N ASN A 60 -0.51 10.56 -6.86
CA ASN A 60 0.94 10.76 -6.76
C ASN A 60 1.54 10.41 -5.38
N GLY A 61 0.83 9.64 -4.55
CA GLY A 61 1.37 9.09 -3.32
C GLY A 61 2.39 8.00 -3.58
N THR A 62 2.93 7.41 -2.50
CA THR A 62 3.96 6.37 -2.60
C THR A 62 3.47 5.10 -1.92
N PHE A 63 3.55 3.98 -2.62
CA PHE A 63 3.48 2.64 -2.04
C PHE A 63 4.87 2.23 -1.60
N ILE A 64 5.01 1.77 -0.36
CA ILE A 64 6.28 1.36 0.21
C ILE A 64 6.20 -0.11 0.60
N ALA A 65 7.16 -0.90 0.13
CA ALA A 65 7.40 -2.26 0.57
C ALA A 65 8.75 -2.33 1.29
N ILE A 66 8.75 -2.81 2.52
CA ILE A 66 9.96 -3.07 3.31
C ILE A 66 10.14 -4.58 3.39
N ARG A 67 11.27 -5.07 2.90
CA ARG A 67 11.66 -6.47 2.95
C ARG A 67 12.52 -6.73 4.18
N ASN A 68 12.17 -7.77 4.94
CA ASN A 68 12.98 -8.27 6.06
C ASN A 68 13.34 -9.74 5.82
N ARG A 69 14.61 -10.08 5.86
CA ARG A 69 15.09 -11.46 5.84
C ARG A 69 14.96 -12.08 7.23
N VAL A 70 14.37 -13.27 7.28
CA VAL A 70 14.08 -13.98 8.54
C VAL A 70 14.56 -15.43 8.49
N ASN A 71 15.63 -15.68 7.75
CA ASN A 71 16.23 -17.00 7.67
C ASN A 71 16.66 -17.50 9.05
N GLN A 72 16.57 -18.82 9.27
CA GLN A 72 17.06 -19.44 10.51
C GLN A 72 18.58 -19.36 10.65
N THR A 73 19.29 -19.41 9.52
CA THR A 73 20.74 -19.24 9.49
C THR A 73 21.06 -17.77 9.21
N PRO A 74 21.76 -17.07 10.10
CA PRO A 74 22.15 -15.69 9.87
C PRO A 74 23.02 -15.57 8.61
N PHE A 75 22.79 -14.51 7.82
CA PHE A 75 23.70 -14.15 6.75
C PHE A 75 25.06 -13.72 7.31
N PRO A 76 26.15 -13.82 6.53
CA PRO A 76 27.43 -13.29 6.95
C PRO A 76 27.30 -11.81 7.38
N PRO A 77 28.05 -11.36 8.40
CA PRO A 77 27.93 -9.99 8.93
C PRO A 77 28.33 -8.88 7.93
N THR A 78 28.88 -9.24 6.78
CA THR A 78 29.17 -8.33 5.67
C THR A 78 27.94 -7.97 4.84
N ASP A 79 26.83 -8.71 5.00
CA ASP A 79 25.58 -8.45 4.31
C ASP A 79 24.73 -7.51 5.16
N SER A 80 24.88 -6.20 4.93
CA SER A 80 24.07 -5.15 5.56
C SER A 80 22.60 -5.14 5.09
N ALA A 81 22.24 -6.01 4.17
CA ALA A 81 20.98 -6.04 3.47
C ALA A 81 19.87 -6.85 4.17
N GLY A 82 19.86 -6.91 5.51
CA GLY A 82 18.75 -7.53 6.25
C GLY A 82 17.41 -6.84 6.02
N VAL A 83 17.41 -5.57 5.63
CA VAL A 83 16.21 -4.75 5.42
C VAL A 83 16.37 -3.87 4.19
N ASP A 84 15.48 -4.06 3.20
CA ASP A 84 15.44 -3.22 2.01
C ASP A 84 14.10 -2.51 1.88
N THR A 85 14.12 -1.34 1.28
CA THR A 85 12.93 -0.52 1.06
C THR A 85 12.72 -0.26 -0.42
N PHE A 86 11.51 -0.55 -0.91
CA PHE A 86 11.11 -0.38 -2.30
C PHE A 86 9.97 0.65 -2.38
N PRO A 87 10.28 1.94 -2.63
CA PRO A 87 9.26 2.95 -2.88
C PRO A 87 8.79 2.88 -4.33
N VAL A 88 7.47 2.86 -4.54
CA VAL A 88 6.83 2.87 -5.86
C VAL A 88 5.81 3.99 -5.89
N GLN A 89 5.90 4.86 -6.88
CA GLN A 89 4.94 5.94 -7.05
C GLN A 89 3.58 5.38 -7.48
N ILE A 90 2.53 5.80 -6.80
CA ILE A 90 1.15 5.43 -7.11
C ILE A 90 0.66 6.35 -8.24
N PRO A 91 0.16 5.79 -9.36
CA PRO A 91 -0.45 6.61 -10.41
C PRO A 91 -1.73 7.27 -9.91
N ASN A 92 -2.20 8.28 -10.64
CA ASN A 92 -3.45 8.96 -10.31
C ASN A 92 -4.63 7.97 -10.34
N PHE A 93 -5.35 7.87 -9.25
CA PHE A 93 -6.67 7.26 -9.21
C PHE A 93 -7.69 8.29 -9.73
N ASN A 94 -8.25 8.08 -10.91
CA ASN A 94 -9.24 8.98 -11.54
C ASN A 94 -10.51 9.11 -10.70
N GLY A 95 -10.44 9.89 -9.61
CA GLY A 95 -11.59 10.26 -8.77
C GLY A 95 -12.16 9.15 -7.87
N GLY A 96 -11.61 7.94 -7.88
CA GLY A 96 -12.08 6.83 -7.03
C GLY A 96 -11.59 6.94 -5.58
N SER A 97 -12.47 6.59 -4.63
CA SER A 97 -12.10 6.45 -3.21
C SER A 97 -11.51 5.08 -2.87
N SER A 98 -11.42 4.16 -3.84
CA SER A 98 -10.90 2.80 -3.68
C SER A 98 -10.27 2.31 -4.98
N GLY A 99 -9.37 1.32 -4.86
CA GLY A 99 -8.69 0.73 -6.00
C GLY A 99 -7.90 -0.52 -5.60
N GLU A 100 -7.17 -1.07 -6.56
CA GLU A 100 -6.27 -2.19 -6.37
C GLU A 100 -4.83 -1.79 -6.73
N ILE A 101 -3.87 -2.30 -5.95
CA ILE A 101 -2.44 -2.20 -6.24
C ILE A 101 -1.93 -3.61 -6.49
N ARG A 102 -1.32 -3.82 -7.64
CA ARG A 102 -0.58 -5.04 -7.97
C ARG A 102 0.90 -4.75 -7.88
N PHE A 103 1.56 -5.43 -6.96
CA PHE A 103 2.99 -5.28 -6.71
C PHE A 103 3.71 -6.57 -7.08
N ALA A 104 4.83 -6.47 -7.81
CA ALA A 104 5.64 -7.60 -8.19
C ALA A 104 7.12 -7.26 -8.06
N LEU A 105 7.90 -8.21 -7.51
CA LEU A 105 9.36 -8.15 -7.44
C LEU A 105 9.97 -9.44 -7.97
N PRO A 106 10.90 -9.39 -8.94
CA PRO A 106 11.60 -10.57 -9.44
C PRO A 106 12.43 -11.26 -8.35
N ALA A 107 12.42 -12.59 -8.29
CA ALA A 107 13.18 -13.36 -7.31
C ALA A 107 14.70 -13.20 -7.48
N GLN A 108 15.18 -13.05 -8.71
CA GLN A 108 16.62 -12.90 -9.02
C GLN A 108 17.30 -11.75 -8.28
N GLY A 109 16.59 -10.67 -7.97
CA GLY A 109 17.13 -9.56 -7.19
C GLY A 109 17.38 -9.87 -5.71
N PHE A 110 16.97 -11.06 -5.23
CA PHE A 110 17.07 -11.41 -3.81
C PHE A 110 18.23 -12.37 -3.51
N LEU A 111 18.62 -13.21 -4.46
CA LEU A 111 19.53 -14.32 -4.25
C LEU A 111 21.01 -13.93 -4.45
N SER A 112 21.29 -12.87 -5.21
CA SER A 112 22.65 -12.47 -5.58
C SER A 112 23.49 -11.93 -4.41
N GLU A 113 22.84 -11.52 -3.33
CA GLU A 113 23.52 -10.87 -2.20
C GLU A 113 23.87 -11.83 -1.06
N SER A 114 23.33 -13.06 -1.07
CA SER A 114 23.46 -13.97 0.08
C SER A 114 24.78 -14.72 0.17
N GLY A 115 25.62 -14.71 -0.86
CA GLY A 115 26.88 -15.47 -0.90
C GLY A 115 26.71 -17.00 -0.75
N ASN A 116 25.51 -17.46 -0.44
CA ASN A 116 25.16 -18.86 -0.22
C ASN A 116 24.15 -19.30 -1.29
N LEU A 117 24.66 -19.60 -2.47
CA LEU A 117 23.92 -19.92 -3.69
C LEU A 117 23.00 -21.17 -3.62
N HIS A 118 22.91 -21.84 -2.47
CA HIS A 118 22.19 -23.10 -2.34
C HIS A 118 21.13 -23.14 -1.24
N MET A 119 20.84 -22.02 -0.59
CA MET A 119 19.83 -21.97 0.47
C MET A 119 18.62 -21.14 0.04
N ASN A 120 17.43 -21.64 0.32
CA ASN A 120 16.21 -20.88 0.16
C ASN A 120 16.25 -19.63 1.04
N ASP A 121 15.78 -18.51 0.53
CA ASP A 121 15.62 -17.28 1.30
C ASP A 121 14.22 -17.22 1.92
N THR A 122 14.11 -16.76 3.15
CA THR A 122 12.82 -16.58 3.84
C THR A 122 12.64 -15.12 4.20
N LEU A 123 11.56 -14.54 3.71
CA LEU A 123 11.28 -13.11 3.75
C LEU A 123 9.96 -12.82 4.44
N ILE A 124 9.86 -11.67 5.08
CA ILE A 124 8.61 -11.04 5.49
C ILE A 124 8.63 -9.61 4.94
N TYR A 125 7.51 -9.20 4.37
CA TYR A 125 7.32 -7.83 3.89
C TYR A 125 6.38 -7.06 4.79
N GLN A 126 6.66 -5.77 4.93
CA GLN A 126 5.76 -4.77 5.49
C GLN A 126 5.38 -3.78 4.39
N PHE A 127 4.09 -3.52 4.24
CA PHE A 127 3.57 -2.65 3.20
C PHE A 127 2.74 -1.52 3.80
N PHE A 128 2.89 -0.34 3.27
CA PHE A 128 2.05 0.81 3.57
C PHE A 128 2.04 1.81 2.43
N VAL A 129 1.11 2.74 2.46
CA VAL A 129 1.04 3.84 1.50
C VAL A 129 1.20 5.17 2.20
N LEU A 130 1.86 6.11 1.53
CA LEU A 130 2.00 7.50 1.95
C LEU A 130 1.25 8.39 0.96
N THR A 131 0.43 9.30 1.48
CA THR A 131 -0.14 10.39 0.68
C THR A 131 0.92 11.44 0.37
N THR A 132 0.64 12.34 -0.58
CA THR A 132 1.47 13.52 -0.84
C THR A 132 1.58 14.45 0.37
N SER A 133 0.65 14.37 1.31
CA SER A 133 0.67 15.11 2.59
C SER A 133 1.35 14.33 3.72
N ASN A 134 2.09 13.25 3.41
CA ASN A 134 2.78 12.38 4.36
C ASN A 134 1.86 11.67 5.39
N VAL A 135 0.57 11.51 5.07
CA VAL A 135 -0.33 10.67 5.87
C VAL A 135 -0.14 9.22 5.48
N SER A 136 0.26 8.37 6.44
CA SER A 136 0.48 6.94 6.23
C SER A 136 -0.79 6.12 6.46
N SER A 137 -0.97 5.05 5.70
CA SER A 137 -1.90 3.97 6.06
C SER A 137 -1.40 3.20 7.29
N ASP A 138 -2.19 2.26 7.79
CA ASP A 138 -1.68 1.21 8.66
C ASP A 138 -0.73 0.32 7.87
N THR A 139 0.24 -0.29 8.58
CA THR A 139 1.18 -1.24 8.00
C THR A 139 0.52 -2.62 7.89
N VAL A 140 0.63 -3.21 6.71
CA VAL A 140 0.19 -4.58 6.43
C VAL A 140 1.42 -5.47 6.36
N THR A 141 1.45 -6.55 7.16
CA THR A 141 2.55 -7.51 7.17
C THR A 141 2.17 -8.76 6.38
N SER A 142 3.07 -9.23 5.52
CA SER A 142 2.88 -10.47 4.77
C SER A 142 3.04 -11.71 5.67
N PRO A 143 2.50 -12.86 5.28
CA PRO A 143 3.01 -14.14 5.76
C PRO A 143 4.48 -14.32 5.34
N LYS A 144 5.13 -15.36 5.85
CA LYS A 144 6.48 -15.76 5.38
C LYS A 144 6.44 -16.14 3.92
N ILE A 145 7.41 -15.68 3.17
CA ILE A 145 7.60 -15.95 1.74
C ILE A 145 8.93 -16.67 1.59
N VAL A 146 8.92 -17.80 0.90
CA VAL A 146 10.12 -18.60 0.61
C VAL A 146 10.50 -18.39 -0.83
N ILE A 147 11.71 -17.91 -1.07
CA ILE A 147 12.32 -17.85 -2.39
C ILE A 147 13.16 -19.12 -2.56
N LEU A 148 12.77 -19.92 -3.53
CA LEU A 148 13.48 -21.15 -3.84
C LEU A 148 14.76 -20.83 -4.60
N ASN A 149 15.87 -21.37 -4.12
CA ASN A 149 17.14 -21.36 -4.83
C ASN A 149 17.25 -22.61 -5.71
N PRO A 150 17.83 -22.55 -6.92
CA PRO A 150 18.04 -23.70 -7.79
C PRO A 150 19.01 -24.74 -7.21
#